data_1b9e0a182dc76ef3722828708be0537c
#
_entry.id   1b9e0a182dc76ef3722828708be0537c
#
_cell.length_a   1.000
_cell.length_b   1.000
_cell.length_c   1.000
_cell.angle_alpha   90.00
_cell.angle_beta   90.00
_cell.angle_gamma   90.00
#
_symmetry.space_group_name_H-M   'P 1'
#
loop_
_entity.id
_entity.type
_entity.pdbx_description
1 polymer ?
#
loop_
_entity_poly.entity_id
_entity_poly.type
_entity_poly.pdbx_seq_one_letter_code
_entity_poly.pdbx_strand_id
1 'polypeptide(L)'
;VFGEPDLVCDFWTELGRNLTARIAGSADPTAVTIEQIMAFREEEDYKIMERLRRRVAAVVEDPATAEALKPYYRFMCKRPCSSEEYLTAFNRPNVTLVDVSASKGVERLTENGIVADGVEYDVDCVIFASGFEISTEISRRYAIDTIEGRDGLSLFEYWQDSYKTLHGITSRGFPNMFFTGFIQGGVSANTTAMFEQQARHIAY
;
A
#
# COMPACT_ATOMS: atom_id res chain seq x y z
N VAL A 1 6.95 -17.94 18.61
CA VAL A 1 7.17 -17.48 17.23
C VAL A 1 8.61 -16.99 17.05
N PHE A 2 9.30 -16.53 18.12
CA PHE A 2 10.70 -16.17 18.08
C PHE A 2 11.55 -17.45 18.15
N GLY A 3 12.32 -17.76 17.12
CA GLY A 3 13.19 -18.94 17.05
C GLY A 3 12.89 -19.90 15.90
N GLU A 4 11.74 -19.80 15.26
CA GLU A 4 11.47 -20.56 14.04
C GLU A 4 12.18 -19.90 12.84
N PRO A 5 12.83 -20.71 11.97
CA PRO A 5 13.47 -20.16 10.78
C PRO A 5 12.41 -19.56 9.84
N ASP A 6 12.71 -18.39 9.28
CA ASP A 6 11.91 -17.78 8.21
C ASP A 6 12.13 -18.56 6.91
N LEU A 7 11.27 -19.53 6.65
CA LEU A 7 11.34 -20.38 5.46
C LEU A 7 10.91 -19.66 4.17
N VAL A 8 10.17 -18.56 4.28
CA VAL A 8 9.72 -17.75 3.14
C VAL A 8 10.83 -16.82 2.68
N CYS A 9 11.51 -16.19 3.63
CA CYS A 9 12.67 -15.31 3.42
C CYS A 9 12.47 -14.26 2.32
N ASP A 10 11.26 -13.74 2.22
CA ASP A 10 10.87 -12.75 1.22
C ASP A 10 11.04 -11.31 1.72
N PHE A 11 10.86 -10.34 0.80
CA PHE A 11 10.99 -8.93 1.16
C PHE A 11 9.82 -8.41 2.02
N TRP A 12 8.69 -9.11 2.10
CA TRP A 12 7.57 -8.74 2.97
C TRP A 12 7.92 -8.90 4.44
N THR A 13 8.69 -9.94 4.76
CA THR A 13 9.10 -10.27 6.12
C THR A 13 10.45 -9.65 6.50
N GLU A 14 11.26 -9.28 5.51
CA GLU A 14 12.64 -8.82 5.69
C GLU A 14 12.78 -7.63 6.66
N LEU A 15 11.98 -6.58 6.47
CA LEU A 15 12.05 -5.39 7.33
C LEU A 15 11.72 -5.73 8.78
N GLY A 16 10.65 -6.48 9.00
CA GLY A 16 10.23 -6.91 10.33
C GLY A 16 11.24 -7.82 11.00
N ARG A 17 11.80 -8.78 10.27
CA ARG A 17 12.84 -9.69 10.76
C ARG A 17 14.10 -8.93 11.15
N ASN A 18 14.60 -8.04 10.30
CA ASN A 18 15.81 -7.27 10.58
C ASN A 18 15.61 -6.33 11.77
N LEU A 19 14.45 -5.68 11.87
CA LEU A 19 14.10 -4.84 13.00
C LEU A 19 14.07 -5.64 14.31
N THR A 20 13.42 -6.81 14.29
CA THR A 20 13.36 -7.71 15.45
C THR A 20 14.75 -8.19 15.87
N ALA A 21 15.61 -8.56 14.90
CA ALA A 21 16.98 -8.99 15.17
C ALA A 21 17.81 -7.84 15.80
N ARG A 22 17.65 -6.61 15.35
CA ARG A 22 18.34 -5.44 15.95
C ARG A 22 17.89 -5.15 17.37
N ILE A 23 16.58 -5.22 17.63
CA ILE A 23 16.04 -5.05 18.99
C ILE A 23 16.57 -6.16 19.91
N ALA A 24 16.52 -7.41 19.48
CA ALA A 24 17.00 -8.55 20.26
C ALA A 24 18.52 -8.51 20.50
N GLY A 25 19.28 -7.92 19.58
CA GLY A 25 20.74 -7.75 19.70
C GLY A 25 21.16 -6.51 20.47
N SER A 26 20.25 -5.68 20.95
CA SER A 26 20.58 -4.54 21.80
C SER A 26 21.01 -4.99 23.21
N ALA A 27 21.75 -4.13 23.93
CA ALA A 27 22.26 -4.45 25.26
C ALA A 27 21.15 -4.78 26.26
N ASP A 28 20.00 -4.11 26.15
CA ASP A 28 18.76 -4.44 26.87
C ASP A 28 17.57 -4.31 25.92
N PRO A 29 17.05 -5.41 25.37
CA PRO A 29 15.90 -5.40 24.48
C PRO A 29 14.61 -4.82 25.10
N THR A 30 14.48 -4.86 26.41
CA THR A 30 13.31 -4.35 27.12
C THR A 30 13.34 -2.85 27.36
N ALA A 31 14.50 -2.23 27.27
CA ALA A 31 14.74 -0.80 27.45
C ALA A 31 14.83 -0.03 26.11
N VAL A 32 14.63 -0.69 24.96
CA VAL A 32 14.66 -0.03 23.65
C VAL A 32 13.50 0.96 23.54
N THR A 33 13.82 2.23 23.30
CA THR A 33 12.79 3.28 23.18
C THR A 33 12.15 3.30 21.81
N ILE A 34 11.01 3.97 21.68
CA ILE A 34 10.31 4.15 20.40
C ILE A 34 11.19 4.88 19.39
N GLU A 35 11.94 5.91 19.84
CA GLU A 35 12.86 6.66 18.99
C GLU A 35 13.97 5.77 18.42
N GLN A 36 14.51 4.85 19.24
CA GLN A 36 15.50 3.87 18.78
C GLN A 36 14.90 2.87 17.78
N ILE A 37 13.68 2.40 18.02
CA ILE A 37 12.98 1.53 17.08
C ILE A 37 12.76 2.24 15.74
N MET A 38 12.34 3.51 15.78
CA MET A 38 12.15 4.30 14.58
C MET A 38 13.46 4.53 13.81
N ALA A 39 14.55 4.80 14.52
CA ALA A 39 15.89 4.94 13.91
C ALA A 39 16.33 3.61 13.25
N PHE A 40 16.15 2.48 13.92
CA PHE A 40 16.47 1.16 13.35
C PHE A 40 15.63 0.87 12.09
N ARG A 41 14.35 1.23 12.13
CA ARG A 41 13.45 1.10 10.98
C ARG A 41 13.92 1.94 9.79
N GLU A 42 14.30 3.20 10.01
CA GLU A 42 14.80 4.07 8.94
C GLU A 42 16.08 3.52 8.30
N GLU A 43 17.01 3.00 9.10
CA GLU A 43 18.23 2.41 8.55
C GLU A 43 17.96 1.13 7.74
N GLU A 44 17.09 0.24 8.22
CA GLU A 44 16.74 -0.97 7.48
C GLU A 44 15.94 -0.64 6.22
N ASP A 45 15.03 0.32 6.29
CA ASP A 45 14.30 0.86 5.14
C ASP A 45 15.27 1.37 4.07
N TYR A 46 16.22 2.19 4.47
CA TYR A 46 17.23 2.73 3.56
C TYR A 46 18.02 1.63 2.84
N LYS A 47 18.46 0.60 3.57
CA LYS A 47 19.21 -0.53 2.99
C LYS A 47 18.37 -1.30 1.95
N ILE A 48 17.11 -1.58 2.26
CA ILE A 48 16.19 -2.27 1.34
C ILE A 48 15.97 -1.42 0.09
N MET A 49 15.61 -0.15 0.27
CA MET A 49 15.30 0.75 -0.85
C MET A 49 16.52 1.05 -1.71
N GLU A 50 17.71 1.15 -1.12
CA GLU A 50 18.96 1.33 -1.86
C GLU A 50 19.30 0.09 -2.71
N ARG A 51 19.03 -1.11 -2.20
CA ARG A 51 19.17 -2.34 -2.99
C ARG A 51 18.24 -2.35 -4.19
N LEU A 52 16.99 -1.89 -4.03
CA LEU A 52 16.04 -1.77 -5.13
C LEU A 52 16.49 -0.72 -6.17
N ARG A 53 16.97 0.44 -5.75
CA ARG A 53 17.50 1.47 -6.66
C ARG A 53 18.71 0.97 -7.45
N ARG A 54 19.60 0.22 -6.81
CA ARG A 54 20.74 -0.43 -7.50
C ARG A 54 20.28 -1.45 -8.53
N ARG A 55 19.24 -2.24 -8.22
CA ARG A 55 18.66 -3.19 -9.17
C ARG A 55 18.11 -2.45 -10.40
N VAL A 56 17.38 -1.35 -10.23
CA VAL A 56 16.90 -0.54 -11.35
C VAL A 56 18.05 -0.08 -12.23
N ALA A 57 19.09 0.50 -11.64
CA ALA A 57 20.27 0.98 -12.36
C ALA A 57 21.08 -0.14 -13.06
N ALA A 58 20.98 -1.38 -12.55
CA ALA A 58 21.67 -2.52 -13.15
C ALA A 58 20.89 -3.18 -14.30
N VAL A 59 19.56 -3.00 -14.35
CA VAL A 59 18.68 -3.68 -15.31
C VAL A 59 18.27 -2.74 -16.45
N VAL A 60 17.98 -1.46 -16.17
CA VAL A 60 17.52 -0.49 -17.16
C VAL A 60 18.71 0.17 -17.82
N GLU A 61 18.80 0.05 -19.13
CA GLU A 61 19.99 0.45 -19.91
C GLU A 61 20.10 1.97 -20.08
N ASP A 62 18.97 2.67 -20.30
CA ASP A 62 18.97 4.13 -20.40
C ASP A 62 19.05 4.78 -19.02
N PRO A 63 20.10 5.60 -18.71
CA PRO A 63 20.28 6.18 -17.40
C PRO A 63 19.16 7.12 -16.95
N ALA A 64 18.52 7.85 -17.87
CA ALA A 64 17.44 8.77 -17.55
C ALA A 64 16.19 8.00 -17.16
N THR A 65 15.81 6.98 -17.93
CA THR A 65 14.72 6.06 -17.62
C THR A 65 14.99 5.31 -16.31
N ALA A 66 16.22 4.83 -16.10
CA ALA A 66 16.60 4.19 -14.85
C ALA A 66 16.41 5.11 -13.64
N GLU A 67 16.83 6.38 -13.74
CA GLU A 67 16.64 7.34 -12.65
C GLU A 67 15.16 7.61 -12.34
N ALA A 68 14.34 7.79 -13.37
CA ALA A 68 12.89 8.00 -13.23
C ALA A 68 12.16 6.80 -12.61
N LEU A 69 12.68 5.59 -12.78
CA LEU A 69 12.10 4.36 -12.21
C LEU A 69 12.56 4.05 -10.79
N LYS A 70 13.58 4.76 -10.24
CA LYS A 70 14.05 4.51 -8.88
C LYS A 70 13.01 4.89 -7.84
N PRO A 71 12.70 3.99 -6.88
CA PRO A 71 11.77 4.30 -5.80
C PRO A 71 12.45 5.17 -4.72
N TYR A 72 11.95 6.41 -4.53
CA TYR A 72 12.41 7.36 -3.50
C TYR A 72 11.43 7.53 -2.33
N TYR A 73 10.46 6.63 -2.22
CA TYR A 73 9.56 6.55 -1.08
C TYR A 73 10.02 5.46 -0.10
N ARG A 74 9.49 5.48 1.12
CA ARG A 74 9.78 4.45 2.13
C ARG A 74 9.22 3.10 1.72
N PHE A 75 9.94 2.04 2.06
CA PHE A 75 9.47 0.68 1.85
C PHE A 75 8.09 0.46 2.47
N MET A 76 7.22 -0.25 1.80
CA MET A 76 5.82 -0.50 2.17
C MET A 76 4.88 0.72 2.15
N CYS A 77 5.34 1.94 1.82
CA CYS A 77 4.44 3.07 1.56
C CYS A 77 3.57 2.86 0.32
N LYS A 78 4.07 2.07 -0.61
CA LYS A 78 3.30 1.53 -1.73
C LYS A 78 3.40 0.02 -1.71
N ARG A 79 2.36 -0.69 -2.18
CA ARG A 79 2.37 -2.14 -2.23
C ARG A 79 3.55 -2.62 -3.08
N PRO A 80 4.50 -3.40 -2.52
CA PRO A 80 5.57 -3.97 -3.31
C PRO A 80 5.01 -4.99 -4.30
N CYS A 81 5.48 -4.92 -5.54
CA CYS A 81 5.16 -5.86 -6.60
C CYS A 81 6.46 -6.53 -7.07
N SER A 82 6.44 -7.85 -7.19
CA SER A 82 7.55 -8.62 -7.73
C SER A 82 7.28 -8.94 -9.19
N SER A 83 8.20 -8.56 -10.07
CA SER A 83 8.18 -8.92 -11.49
C SER A 83 9.62 -9.01 -11.99
N GLU A 84 9.91 -10.03 -12.76
CA GLU A 84 11.20 -10.17 -13.43
C GLU A 84 11.23 -9.37 -14.74
N GLU A 85 10.09 -9.18 -15.37
CA GLU A 85 9.96 -8.58 -16.69
C GLU A 85 9.70 -7.07 -16.66
N TYR A 86 9.23 -6.50 -15.55
CA TYR A 86 8.83 -5.09 -15.48
C TYR A 86 9.97 -4.13 -15.84
N LEU A 87 11.12 -4.26 -15.24
CA LEU A 87 12.25 -3.36 -15.51
C LEU A 87 12.85 -3.60 -16.89
N THR A 88 12.95 -4.85 -17.32
CA THR A 88 13.48 -5.20 -18.64
C THR A 88 12.58 -4.75 -19.79
N ALA A 89 11.29 -4.53 -19.53
CA ALA A 89 10.37 -4.00 -20.54
C ALA A 89 10.80 -2.62 -21.04
N PHE A 90 11.40 -1.79 -20.17
CA PHE A 90 11.86 -0.44 -20.54
C PHE A 90 13.11 -0.42 -21.45
N ASN A 91 13.77 -1.56 -21.65
CA ASN A 91 14.86 -1.70 -22.61
C ASN A 91 14.35 -2.03 -24.03
N ARG A 92 13.04 -2.22 -24.20
CA ARG A 92 12.44 -2.51 -25.50
C ARG A 92 12.23 -1.21 -26.29
N PRO A 93 12.51 -1.18 -27.60
CA PRO A 93 12.38 0.04 -28.42
C PRO A 93 10.93 0.54 -28.58
N ASN A 94 9.94 -0.30 -28.28
CA ASN A 94 8.52 0.02 -28.34
C ASN A 94 7.91 0.37 -26.96
N VAL A 95 8.73 0.58 -25.94
CA VAL A 95 8.28 0.99 -24.60
C VAL A 95 8.89 2.34 -24.26
N THR A 96 8.05 3.32 -23.97
CA THR A 96 8.45 4.67 -23.58
C THR A 96 7.92 4.99 -22.20
N LEU A 97 8.79 5.41 -21.29
CA LEU A 97 8.41 5.98 -20.01
C LEU A 97 8.16 7.48 -20.18
N VAL A 98 6.97 7.93 -19.79
CA VAL A 98 6.63 9.36 -19.72
C VAL A 98 6.47 9.73 -18.25
N ASP A 99 7.37 10.56 -17.74
CA ASP A 99 7.29 11.10 -16.39
C ASP A 99 6.27 12.25 -16.36
N VAL A 100 5.19 12.05 -15.64
CA VAL A 100 4.10 13.02 -15.48
C VAL A 100 4.11 13.67 -14.09
N SER A 101 5.20 13.63 -13.37
CA SER A 101 5.32 14.19 -12.02
C SER A 101 5.12 15.72 -12.00
N ALA A 102 5.58 16.42 -13.02
CA ALA A 102 5.44 17.87 -13.15
C ALA A 102 3.98 18.29 -13.40
N SER A 103 3.27 17.59 -14.31
CA SER A 103 1.86 17.82 -14.62
C SER A 103 0.89 17.17 -13.63
N LYS A 104 1.40 16.36 -12.69
CA LYS A 104 0.63 15.58 -11.71
C LYS A 104 -0.33 14.56 -12.35
N GLY A 105 0.01 14.06 -13.52
CA GLY A 105 -0.75 13.05 -14.24
C GLY A 105 -1.01 13.42 -15.70
N VAL A 106 -1.90 12.66 -16.33
CA VAL A 106 -2.43 12.94 -17.67
C VAL A 106 -3.32 14.18 -17.58
N GLU A 107 -3.09 15.15 -18.48
CA GLU A 107 -3.79 16.42 -18.45
C GLU A 107 -5.19 16.34 -19.05
N ARG A 108 -5.34 15.64 -20.17
CA ARG A 108 -6.63 15.44 -20.85
C ARG A 108 -6.57 14.24 -21.80
N LEU A 109 -7.75 13.74 -22.14
CA LEU A 109 -7.98 12.82 -23.24
C LEU A 109 -8.31 13.62 -24.50
N THR A 110 -7.90 13.10 -25.66
CA THR A 110 -8.25 13.63 -26.99
C THR A 110 -8.98 12.55 -27.81
N GLU A 111 -9.41 12.87 -29.02
CA GLU A 111 -10.01 11.88 -29.90
C GLU A 111 -9.02 10.78 -30.30
N ASN A 112 -7.73 11.11 -30.35
CA ASN A 112 -6.68 10.20 -30.84
C ASN A 112 -5.80 9.64 -29.72
N GLY A 113 -5.94 10.14 -28.48
CA GLY A 113 -5.03 9.69 -27.43
C GLY A 113 -5.08 10.49 -26.13
N ILE A 114 -3.90 10.79 -25.60
CA ILE A 114 -3.72 11.48 -24.32
C ILE A 114 -2.72 12.62 -24.43
N VAL A 115 -2.89 13.66 -23.61
CA VAL A 115 -1.91 14.72 -23.42
C VAL A 115 -1.26 14.60 -22.05
N ALA A 116 0.06 14.57 -22.02
CA ALA A 116 0.87 14.53 -20.81
C ALA A 116 2.09 15.44 -21.01
N ASP A 117 2.36 16.31 -20.03
CA ASP A 117 3.43 17.32 -20.04
C ASP A 117 3.44 18.16 -21.32
N GLY A 118 2.24 18.57 -21.78
CA GLY A 118 2.03 19.36 -22.99
C GLY A 118 2.22 18.62 -24.33
N VAL A 119 2.58 17.34 -24.30
CA VAL A 119 2.76 16.50 -25.49
C VAL A 119 1.57 15.59 -25.69
N GLU A 120 1.06 15.53 -26.91
CA GLU A 120 0.01 14.59 -27.32
C GLU A 120 0.62 13.27 -27.77
N TYR A 121 0.10 12.17 -27.24
CA TYR A 121 0.48 10.80 -27.58
C TYR A 121 -0.71 10.10 -28.21
N ASP A 122 -0.57 9.71 -29.47
CA ASP A 122 -1.56 8.92 -30.19
C ASP A 122 -1.55 7.49 -29.66
N VAL A 123 -2.70 6.99 -29.20
CA VAL A 123 -2.84 5.64 -28.67
C VAL A 123 -4.19 5.03 -29.05
N ASP A 124 -4.21 3.74 -29.34
CA ASP A 124 -5.43 2.99 -29.63
C ASP A 124 -6.19 2.54 -28.37
N CYS A 125 -5.50 2.50 -27.23
CA CYS A 125 -6.07 2.05 -25.98
C CYS A 125 -5.42 2.76 -24.79
N VAL A 126 -6.23 3.16 -23.82
CA VAL A 126 -5.77 3.73 -22.54
C VAL A 126 -6.18 2.79 -21.41
N ILE A 127 -5.20 2.34 -20.62
CA ILE A 127 -5.43 1.51 -19.42
C ILE A 127 -5.20 2.35 -18.17
N PHE A 128 -6.28 2.59 -17.41
CA PHE A 128 -6.22 3.28 -16.13
C PHE A 128 -5.83 2.30 -15.03
N ALA A 129 -4.59 2.40 -14.55
CA ALA A 129 -4.06 1.61 -13.44
C ALA A 129 -3.68 2.50 -12.24
N SER A 130 -4.47 3.54 -11.98
CA SER A 130 -4.21 4.57 -10.96
C SER A 130 -4.43 4.11 -9.51
N GLY A 131 -4.87 2.87 -9.30
CA GLY A 131 -5.11 2.28 -7.98
C GLY A 131 -6.54 2.47 -7.47
N PHE A 132 -6.77 1.98 -6.26
CA PHE A 132 -8.07 2.05 -5.60
C PHE A 132 -8.13 3.23 -4.62
N GLU A 133 -9.30 3.80 -4.43
CA GLU A 133 -9.58 4.76 -3.36
C GLU A 133 -9.73 4.03 -2.02
N ILE A 134 -8.63 3.86 -1.26
CA ILE A 134 -8.65 3.13 0.02
C ILE A 134 -8.83 4.06 1.23
N SER A 135 -8.44 5.32 1.13
CA SER A 135 -8.42 6.30 2.24
C SER A 135 -9.47 7.41 2.11
N THR A 136 -10.39 7.31 1.15
CA THR A 136 -11.51 8.24 1.03
C THR A 136 -12.64 7.89 1.99
N GLU A 137 -13.54 8.83 2.22
CA GLU A 137 -14.74 8.62 3.02
C GLU A 137 -15.53 7.40 2.56
N ILE A 138 -16.13 6.68 3.52
CA ILE A 138 -16.84 5.42 3.26
C ILE A 138 -17.99 5.64 2.27
N SER A 139 -18.77 6.71 2.42
CA SER A 139 -19.87 7.07 1.53
C SER A 139 -19.42 7.16 0.07
N ARG A 140 -18.33 7.87 -0.18
CA ARG A 140 -17.76 8.01 -1.52
C ARG A 140 -17.19 6.68 -2.04
N ARG A 141 -16.44 5.95 -1.20
CA ARG A 141 -15.78 4.69 -1.58
C ARG A 141 -16.75 3.61 -1.99
N TYR A 142 -17.87 3.51 -1.30
CA TYR A 142 -18.92 2.51 -1.58
C TYR A 142 -20.08 3.04 -2.40
N ALA A 143 -20.07 4.35 -2.75
CA ALA A 143 -21.18 5.03 -3.42
C ALA A 143 -22.52 4.79 -2.69
N ILE A 144 -22.48 4.88 -1.35
CA ILE A 144 -23.64 4.72 -0.47
C ILE A 144 -23.90 6.07 0.20
N ASP A 145 -25.05 6.67 -0.06
CA ASP A 145 -25.39 7.99 0.46
C ASP A 145 -25.80 7.95 1.92
N THR A 146 -26.52 6.91 2.35
CA THR A 146 -27.00 6.75 3.73
C THR A 146 -26.93 5.32 4.20
N ILE A 147 -26.56 5.14 5.48
CA ILE A 147 -26.71 3.90 6.22
C ILE A 147 -27.36 4.26 7.54
N GLU A 148 -28.61 3.84 7.72
CA GLU A 148 -29.37 4.11 8.93
C GLU A 148 -29.43 2.90 9.85
N GLY A 149 -29.15 3.13 11.12
CA GLY A 149 -29.30 2.17 12.20
C GLY A 149 -30.59 2.34 12.98
N ARG A 150 -30.60 1.84 14.22
CA ARG A 150 -31.74 2.00 15.15
C ARG A 150 -31.99 3.50 15.43
N ASP A 151 -33.25 3.84 15.55
CA ASP A 151 -33.72 5.19 15.89
C ASP A 151 -33.27 6.28 14.89
N GLY A 152 -33.04 5.91 13.63
CA GLY A 152 -32.59 6.83 12.58
C GLY A 152 -31.13 7.26 12.71
N LEU A 153 -30.30 6.55 13.46
CA LEU A 153 -28.89 6.87 13.62
C LEU A 153 -28.15 6.73 12.29
N SER A 154 -27.60 7.82 11.76
CA SER A 154 -26.74 7.81 10.58
C SER A 154 -25.36 7.26 10.94
N LEU A 155 -24.87 6.23 10.20
CA LEU A 155 -23.53 5.69 10.40
C LEU A 155 -22.45 6.73 10.12
N PHE A 156 -22.62 7.53 9.08
CA PHE A 156 -21.63 8.54 8.67
C PHE A 156 -21.52 9.68 9.69
N GLU A 157 -22.64 10.14 10.24
CA GLU A 157 -22.63 11.12 11.33
C GLU A 157 -22.04 10.51 12.62
N TYR A 158 -22.42 9.27 12.94
CA TYR A 158 -21.91 8.58 14.13
C TYR A 158 -20.40 8.36 14.08
N TRP A 159 -19.84 8.18 12.87
CA TRP A 159 -18.40 7.97 12.65
C TRP A 159 -17.65 9.23 12.20
N GLN A 160 -18.27 10.40 12.22
CA GLN A 160 -17.69 11.63 11.69
C GLN A 160 -16.27 11.92 12.23
N ASP A 161 -16.05 11.73 13.54
CA ASP A 161 -14.76 12.02 14.16
C ASP A 161 -13.79 10.81 14.12
N SER A 162 -14.33 9.61 14.17
CA SER A 162 -13.56 8.36 14.15
C SER A 162 -14.46 7.15 13.98
N TYR A 163 -13.89 6.06 13.49
CA TYR A 163 -14.58 4.76 13.47
C TYR A 163 -14.91 4.29 14.88
N LYS A 164 -16.16 3.87 15.12
CA LYS A 164 -16.66 3.40 16.42
C LYS A 164 -17.17 1.98 16.26
N THR A 165 -16.26 1.02 16.36
CA THR A 165 -16.56 -0.40 16.19
C THR A 165 -16.12 -1.22 17.39
N LEU A 166 -16.70 -2.41 17.54
CA LEU A 166 -16.18 -3.47 18.39
C LEU A 166 -15.42 -4.46 17.50
N HIS A 167 -14.11 -4.60 17.72
CA HIS A 167 -13.20 -5.47 16.98
C HIS A 167 -13.13 -5.20 15.45
N GLY A 168 -13.55 -4.03 14.99
CA GLY A 168 -13.64 -3.72 13.56
C GLY A 168 -14.76 -4.45 12.81
N ILE A 169 -15.68 -5.10 13.53
CA ILE A 169 -16.68 -6.01 12.97
C ILE A 169 -18.09 -5.47 13.14
N THR A 170 -18.43 -4.92 14.31
CA THR A 170 -19.78 -4.42 14.61
C THR A 170 -19.74 -2.97 15.07
N SER A 171 -20.85 -2.26 14.94
CA SER A 171 -21.01 -0.90 15.44
C SER A 171 -22.32 -0.77 16.22
N ARG A 172 -22.27 -0.01 17.34
CA ARG A 172 -23.44 0.23 18.18
C ARG A 172 -24.52 0.93 17.37
N GLY A 173 -25.76 0.46 17.52
CA GLY A 173 -26.89 0.99 16.77
C GLY A 173 -27.16 0.30 15.43
N PHE A 174 -26.26 -0.60 14.99
CA PHE A 174 -26.35 -1.33 13.72
C PHE A 174 -26.27 -2.85 13.97
N PRO A 175 -27.31 -3.47 14.60
CA PRO A 175 -27.22 -4.82 15.14
C PRO A 175 -27.12 -5.92 14.10
N ASN A 176 -27.51 -5.66 12.87
CA ASN A 176 -27.50 -6.62 11.76
C ASN A 176 -26.53 -6.21 10.63
N MET A 177 -25.63 -5.27 10.92
CA MET A 177 -24.58 -4.83 10.02
C MET A 177 -23.22 -5.24 10.53
N PHE A 178 -22.44 -5.87 9.66
CA PHE A 178 -21.09 -6.33 9.97
C PHE A 178 -20.11 -5.75 8.97
N PHE A 179 -18.91 -5.50 9.44
CA PHE A 179 -17.82 -4.97 8.64
C PHE A 179 -16.74 -6.05 8.48
N THR A 180 -16.27 -6.23 7.26
CA THR A 180 -15.05 -6.99 6.97
C THR A 180 -14.04 -6.05 6.32
N GLY A 181 -12.81 -6.10 6.76
CA GLY A 181 -11.76 -5.23 6.20
C GLY A 181 -10.88 -4.57 7.27
N PHE A 182 -10.37 -3.40 6.93
CA PHE A 182 -9.36 -2.69 7.75
C PHE A 182 -9.96 -1.67 8.73
N ILE A 183 -11.26 -1.66 8.94
CA ILE A 183 -11.92 -0.71 9.85
C ILE A 183 -11.62 -1.12 11.28
N GLN A 184 -10.66 -0.45 11.93
CA GLN A 184 -10.21 -0.76 13.30
C GLN A 184 -9.84 -2.25 13.52
N GLY A 185 -9.67 -3.00 12.46
CA GLY A 185 -9.17 -4.37 12.48
C GLY A 185 -7.65 -4.39 12.42
N GLY A 186 -7.06 -5.55 12.66
CA GLY A 186 -5.62 -5.75 12.49
C GLY A 186 -5.21 -5.63 11.02
N VAL A 187 -3.95 -5.29 10.78
CA VAL A 187 -3.34 -5.34 9.45
C VAL A 187 -2.53 -6.63 9.34
N SER A 188 -2.78 -7.41 8.31
CA SER A 188 -2.02 -8.62 8.00
C SER A 188 -1.53 -8.59 6.56
N ALA A 189 -0.33 -9.08 6.31
CA ALA A 189 0.17 -9.31 4.95
C ALA A 189 -0.73 -10.29 4.19
N ASN A 190 -1.34 -11.24 4.90
CA ASN A 190 -2.36 -12.14 4.37
C ASN A 190 -3.76 -11.63 4.73
N THR A 191 -4.29 -10.73 3.90
CA THR A 191 -5.63 -10.15 4.08
C THR A 191 -6.74 -11.18 4.00
N THR A 192 -6.58 -12.22 3.19
CA THR A 192 -7.56 -13.30 3.04
C THR A 192 -7.73 -14.09 4.34
N ALA A 193 -6.62 -14.44 5.00
CA ALA A 193 -6.67 -15.12 6.29
C ALA A 193 -7.32 -14.24 7.37
N MET A 194 -7.07 -12.93 7.35
CA MET A 194 -7.72 -11.98 8.25
C MET A 194 -9.22 -11.93 8.02
N PHE A 195 -9.68 -11.85 6.77
CA PHE A 195 -11.11 -11.84 6.44
C PHE A 195 -11.79 -13.16 6.81
N GLU A 196 -11.10 -14.29 6.68
CA GLU A 196 -11.62 -15.58 7.13
C GLU A 196 -11.86 -15.60 8.66
N GLN A 197 -10.94 -15.06 9.44
CA GLN A 197 -11.13 -14.95 10.90
C GLN A 197 -12.28 -14.00 11.25
N GLN A 198 -12.39 -12.86 10.58
CA GLN A 198 -13.53 -11.95 10.76
C GLN A 198 -14.85 -12.62 10.38
N ALA A 199 -14.91 -13.33 9.26
CA ALA A 199 -16.09 -14.06 8.83
C ALA A 199 -16.50 -15.16 9.81
N ARG A 200 -15.54 -15.91 10.37
CA ARG A 200 -15.82 -16.90 11.42
C ARG A 200 -16.40 -16.26 12.69
N HIS A 201 -15.84 -15.10 13.08
CA HIS A 201 -16.34 -14.37 14.25
C HIS A 201 -17.78 -13.87 14.03
N ILE A 202 -18.09 -13.37 12.82
CA ILE A 202 -19.44 -12.91 12.46
C ILE A 202 -20.46 -14.06 12.46
N ALA A 203 -20.03 -15.24 12.02
CA ALA A 203 -20.89 -16.41 11.89
C ALA A 203 -21.16 -17.15 13.23
N TYR A 204 -20.36 -16.88 14.27
CA TYR A 204 -20.50 -17.47 15.61
C TYR A 204 -21.58 -16.75 16.42
#